data_1ed6ce54818cdd55d0017f6d743a219e
#
_entry.id   1ed6ce54818cdd55d0017f6d743a219e
#
_cell.length_a   1.000
_cell.length_b   1.000
_cell.length_c   1.000
_cell.angle_alpha   90.00
_cell.angle_beta   90.00
_cell.angle_gamma   90.00
#
_symmetry.space_group_name_H-M   'P 1'
#
loop_
_entity.id
_entity.type
_entity.pdbx_description
1 polymer ?
#
loop_
_entity_poly.entity_id
_entity_poly.type
_entity_poly.pdbx_seq_one_letter_code
_entity_poly.pdbx_strand_id
1 'polypeptide(L)'
;NEIAKTIAKEEEQKVKIWAEAIQRKANLVKFTQELFEKLSFEERKKVEVWSNATNLILSAEDEKTITFLLNIIKYNDNIPVLITDKFGVIKLTRNTDTNQIKEGRVLEGKALQEYSQYPPIAVAYEKDTDQIYYKDSKIFSDLKIFLTQFSASFLSEVVSNNSSLPVLLVDGNHRVIDKGNIEESEIANSALVEKLIQKMSRENQPIKIDLGDGMEKTIYYKNSALINQLKYYPWILLCIIGEFLFIAYYAF
;
A
#
# COMPACT_ATOMS: atom_id res chain seq x y z
N ASN A 1 22.10 -19.72 32.32
CA ASN A 1 21.29 -20.84 31.84
C ASN A 1 21.45 -20.90 30.31
N GLU A 2 22.25 -21.86 29.81
CA GLU A 2 22.57 -21.98 28.39
C GLU A 2 21.32 -22.18 27.53
N ILE A 3 20.37 -22.99 28.01
CA ILE A 3 19.11 -23.27 27.31
C ILE A 3 18.31 -21.99 27.04
N ALA A 4 18.14 -21.13 28.05
CA ALA A 4 17.43 -19.87 27.89
C ALA A 4 18.14 -18.91 26.89
N LYS A 5 19.48 -18.90 26.88
CA LYS A 5 20.26 -18.13 25.91
C LYS A 5 20.11 -18.68 24.49
N THR A 6 20.10 -20.01 24.34
CA THR A 6 19.93 -20.66 23.05
C THR A 6 18.54 -20.36 22.47
N ILE A 7 17.48 -20.49 23.26
CA ILE A 7 16.11 -20.19 22.83
C ILE A 7 15.96 -18.70 22.50
N ALA A 8 16.52 -17.80 23.31
CA ALA A 8 16.48 -16.36 23.02
C ALA A 8 17.20 -16.03 21.69
N LYS A 9 18.32 -16.69 21.42
CA LYS A 9 19.05 -16.53 20.16
C LYS A 9 18.27 -17.07 18.96
N GLU A 10 17.59 -18.20 19.11
CA GLU A 10 16.72 -18.76 18.05
C GLU A 10 15.52 -17.87 17.78
N GLU A 11 14.87 -17.30 18.80
CA GLU A 11 13.79 -16.34 18.65
C GLU A 11 14.29 -15.05 17.98
N GLU A 12 15.43 -14.53 18.37
CA GLU A 12 16.05 -13.37 17.74
C GLU A 12 16.33 -13.62 16.24
N GLN A 13 16.84 -14.81 15.89
CA GLN A 13 17.06 -15.18 14.49
C GLN A 13 15.75 -15.26 13.70
N LYS A 14 14.69 -15.85 14.27
CA LYS A 14 13.37 -15.91 13.63
C LYS A 14 12.82 -14.51 13.37
N VAL A 15 12.96 -13.61 14.34
CA VAL A 15 12.55 -12.20 14.20
C VAL A 15 13.35 -11.50 13.11
N LYS A 16 14.67 -11.71 13.02
CA LYS A 16 15.50 -11.14 11.96
C LYS A 16 15.08 -11.62 10.57
N ILE A 17 14.88 -12.93 10.39
CA ILE A 17 14.42 -13.51 9.12
C ILE A 17 13.06 -12.95 8.75
N TRP A 18 12.16 -12.83 9.71
CA TRP A 18 10.85 -12.26 9.52
C TRP A 18 10.92 -10.76 9.13
N ALA A 19 11.76 -9.98 9.83
CA ALA A 19 12.01 -8.57 9.52
C ALA A 19 12.58 -8.38 8.10
N GLU A 20 13.53 -9.23 7.69
CA GLU A 20 14.07 -9.21 6.33
C GLU A 20 13.00 -9.54 5.28
N ALA A 21 12.14 -10.53 5.55
CA ALA A 21 11.03 -10.86 4.65
C ALA A 21 10.06 -9.69 4.50
N ILE A 22 9.74 -9.00 5.59
CA ILE A 22 8.92 -7.78 5.58
C ILE A 22 9.58 -6.69 4.75
N GLN A 23 10.88 -6.43 5.00
CA GLN A 23 11.59 -5.38 4.27
C GLN A 23 11.65 -5.68 2.77
N ARG A 24 11.86 -6.94 2.37
CA ARG A 24 11.82 -7.34 0.95
C ARG A 24 10.46 -7.11 0.32
N LYS A 25 9.38 -7.45 1.02
CA LYS A 25 8.03 -7.22 0.53
C LYS A 25 7.67 -5.72 0.52
N ALA A 26 8.11 -4.94 1.50
CA ALA A 26 7.96 -3.49 1.50
C ALA A 26 8.66 -2.85 0.30
N ASN A 27 9.88 -3.29 -0.01
CA ASN A 27 10.61 -2.83 -1.20
C ASN A 27 9.87 -3.20 -2.50
N LEU A 28 9.21 -4.37 -2.54
CA LEU A 28 8.38 -4.75 -3.69
C LEU A 28 7.18 -3.81 -3.86
N VAL A 29 6.51 -3.45 -2.77
CA VAL A 29 5.40 -2.48 -2.80
C VAL A 29 5.88 -1.13 -3.30
N LYS A 30 7.01 -0.63 -2.79
CA LYS A 30 7.61 0.63 -3.24
C LYS A 30 7.97 0.60 -4.73
N PHE A 31 8.65 -0.46 -5.18
CA PHE A 31 8.99 -0.64 -6.60
C PHE A 31 7.73 -0.64 -7.47
N THR A 32 6.66 -1.25 -7.00
CA THR A 32 5.40 -1.29 -7.71
C THR A 32 4.75 0.09 -7.78
N GLN A 33 4.83 0.90 -6.73
CA GLN A 33 4.37 2.28 -6.74
C GLN A 33 5.13 3.12 -7.79
N GLU A 34 6.45 2.99 -7.85
CA GLU A 34 7.28 3.65 -8.88
C GLU A 34 6.91 3.22 -10.30
N LEU A 35 6.56 1.94 -10.49
CA LEU A 35 6.04 1.46 -11.78
C LEU A 35 4.71 2.11 -12.14
N PHE A 36 3.82 2.32 -11.16
CA PHE A 36 2.55 3.00 -11.40
C PHE A 36 2.73 4.44 -11.85
N GLU A 37 3.61 5.18 -11.20
CA GLU A 37 3.89 6.56 -11.59
C GLU A 37 4.43 6.63 -13.02
N LYS A 38 5.31 5.70 -13.40
CA LYS A 38 5.81 5.60 -14.78
C LYS A 38 4.71 5.24 -15.78
N LEU A 39 3.87 4.26 -15.45
CA LEU A 39 2.74 3.86 -16.30
C LEU A 39 1.73 4.99 -16.48
N SER A 40 1.37 5.69 -15.41
CA SER A 40 0.49 6.86 -15.46
C SER A 40 1.08 7.96 -16.35
N PHE A 41 2.38 8.21 -16.25
CA PHE A 41 3.06 9.16 -17.10
C PHE A 41 3.05 8.74 -18.58
N GLU A 42 3.26 7.47 -18.89
CA GLU A 42 3.21 6.95 -20.26
C GLU A 42 1.76 6.98 -20.82
N GLU A 43 0.74 6.68 -20.00
CA GLU A 43 -0.66 6.84 -20.42
C GLU A 43 -0.97 8.31 -20.74
N ARG A 44 -0.53 9.24 -19.91
CA ARG A 44 -0.69 10.67 -20.17
C ARG A 44 -0.05 11.09 -21.51
N LYS A 45 1.18 10.66 -21.77
CA LYS A 45 1.84 10.93 -23.07
C LYS A 45 1.05 10.40 -24.26
N LYS A 46 0.50 9.18 -24.14
CA LYS A 46 -0.37 8.61 -25.18
C LYS A 46 -1.59 9.48 -25.44
N VAL A 47 -2.23 9.99 -24.36
CA VAL A 47 -3.37 10.90 -24.48
C VAL A 47 -2.97 12.22 -25.13
N GLU A 48 -1.82 12.79 -24.78
CA GLU A 48 -1.29 14.00 -25.40
C GLU A 48 -1.03 13.82 -26.90
N VAL A 49 -0.40 12.70 -27.31
CA VAL A 49 -0.18 12.36 -28.72
C VAL A 49 -1.51 12.17 -29.43
N TRP A 50 -2.46 11.45 -28.84
CA TRP A 50 -3.79 11.24 -29.36
C TRP A 50 -4.55 12.57 -29.53
N SER A 51 -4.46 13.46 -28.55
CA SER A 51 -5.03 14.80 -28.53
C SER A 51 -4.50 15.63 -29.69
N ASN A 52 -3.18 15.68 -29.85
CA ASN A 52 -2.52 16.42 -30.94
C ASN A 52 -2.91 15.87 -32.32
N ALA A 53 -2.98 14.54 -32.47
CA ALA A 53 -3.41 13.92 -33.69
C ALA A 53 -4.88 14.26 -34.05
N THR A 54 -5.76 14.25 -33.04
CA THR A 54 -7.18 14.59 -33.20
C THR A 54 -7.36 16.07 -33.61
N ASN A 55 -6.51 16.96 -33.11
CA ASN A 55 -6.52 18.36 -33.47
C ASN A 55 -5.97 18.61 -34.89
N LEU A 56 -4.81 18.02 -35.21
CA LEU A 56 -4.14 18.21 -36.49
C LEU A 56 -4.94 17.63 -37.68
N ILE A 57 -5.74 16.58 -37.46
CA ILE A 57 -6.53 15.97 -38.55
C ILE A 57 -7.57 16.94 -39.15
N LEU A 58 -8.03 17.93 -38.34
CA LEU A 58 -9.00 18.94 -38.82
C LEU A 58 -8.40 19.92 -39.82
N SER A 59 -7.06 20.08 -39.79
CA SER A 59 -6.32 20.98 -40.66
C SER A 59 -5.45 20.28 -41.71
N ALA A 60 -5.47 18.93 -41.70
CA ALA A 60 -4.67 18.13 -42.65
C ALA A 60 -5.32 18.12 -44.04
N GLU A 61 -4.54 18.45 -45.06
CA GLU A 61 -5.04 18.51 -46.44
C GLU A 61 -4.59 17.30 -47.28
N ASP A 62 -3.47 16.67 -46.95
CA ASP A 62 -2.95 15.55 -47.73
C ASP A 62 -3.36 14.19 -47.13
N GLU A 63 -3.64 13.24 -48.04
CA GLU A 63 -4.12 11.89 -47.68
C GLU A 63 -3.15 11.09 -46.83
N LYS A 64 -1.84 11.27 -46.97
CA LYS A 64 -0.83 10.54 -46.19
C LYS A 64 -0.81 11.01 -44.77
N THR A 65 -0.87 12.32 -44.52
CA THR A 65 -0.98 12.94 -43.20
C THR A 65 -2.27 12.51 -42.54
N ILE A 66 -3.41 12.58 -43.22
CA ILE A 66 -4.70 12.13 -42.71
C ILE A 66 -4.63 10.65 -42.28
N THR A 67 -4.08 9.78 -43.16
CA THR A 67 -3.93 8.34 -42.85
C THR A 67 -3.05 8.11 -41.63
N PHE A 68 -1.94 8.83 -41.51
CA PHE A 68 -1.03 8.73 -40.34
C PHE A 68 -1.73 9.16 -39.05
N LEU A 69 -2.41 10.29 -39.05
CA LEU A 69 -3.13 10.79 -37.91
C LEU A 69 -4.28 9.87 -37.48
N LEU A 70 -5.05 9.32 -38.44
CA LEU A 70 -6.08 8.33 -38.15
C LEU A 70 -5.51 7.06 -37.51
N ASN A 71 -4.34 6.63 -37.92
CA ASN A 71 -3.68 5.49 -37.25
C ASN A 71 -3.35 5.81 -35.81
N ILE A 72 -2.80 6.99 -35.50
CA ILE A 72 -2.53 7.41 -34.12
C ILE A 72 -3.83 7.41 -33.31
N ILE A 73 -4.92 7.97 -33.85
CA ILE A 73 -6.21 8.03 -33.17
C ILE A 73 -6.78 6.62 -32.90
N LYS A 74 -6.59 5.69 -33.83
CA LYS A 74 -7.02 4.28 -33.65
C LYS A 74 -6.23 3.53 -32.62
N TYR A 75 -4.96 3.87 -32.38
CA TYR A 75 -4.10 3.19 -31.39
C TYR A 75 -4.47 3.45 -29.92
N ASN A 76 -5.34 4.41 -29.65
CA ASN A 76 -5.93 4.53 -28.32
C ASN A 76 -7.09 3.53 -28.16
N ASP A 77 -6.78 2.31 -27.78
CA ASP A 77 -7.73 1.20 -27.64
C ASP A 77 -8.17 0.94 -26.19
N ASN A 78 -7.51 1.54 -25.20
CA ASN A 78 -7.72 1.19 -23.80
C ASN A 78 -7.89 2.39 -22.83
N ILE A 79 -7.42 3.59 -23.19
CA ILE A 79 -7.54 4.77 -22.31
C ILE A 79 -8.88 5.47 -22.56
N PRO A 80 -9.77 5.61 -21.55
CA PRO A 80 -11.01 6.34 -21.69
C PRO A 80 -10.73 7.85 -21.81
N VAL A 81 -11.19 8.42 -22.92
CA VAL A 81 -11.00 9.85 -23.24
C VAL A 81 -12.33 10.47 -23.66
N LEU A 82 -12.54 11.72 -23.29
CA LEU A 82 -13.64 12.54 -23.82
C LEU A 82 -13.16 13.95 -24.13
N ILE A 83 -13.74 14.55 -25.14
CA ILE A 83 -13.47 15.92 -25.54
C ILE A 83 -14.74 16.74 -25.27
N THR A 84 -14.59 17.85 -24.58
CA THR A 84 -15.68 18.82 -24.40
C THR A 84 -15.31 20.16 -25.05
N ASP A 85 -16.33 20.93 -25.36
CA ASP A 85 -16.16 22.35 -25.69
C ASP A 85 -15.88 23.17 -24.40
N LYS A 86 -15.75 24.50 -24.58
CA LYS A 86 -15.55 25.45 -23.48
C LYS A 86 -16.72 25.53 -22.49
N PHE A 87 -17.90 25.02 -22.84
CA PHE A 87 -19.09 24.97 -21.98
C PHE A 87 -19.24 23.60 -21.28
N GLY A 88 -18.30 22.66 -21.48
CA GLY A 88 -18.34 21.33 -20.93
C GLY A 88 -19.26 20.37 -21.69
N VAL A 89 -19.75 20.74 -22.89
CA VAL A 89 -20.56 19.83 -23.74
C VAL A 89 -19.64 18.78 -24.39
N ILE A 90 -19.96 17.53 -24.24
CA ILE A 90 -19.18 16.40 -24.76
C ILE A 90 -19.34 16.35 -26.30
N LYS A 91 -18.23 16.54 -27.01
CA LYS A 91 -18.16 16.48 -28.48
C LYS A 91 -17.80 15.09 -29.00
N LEU A 92 -16.89 14.42 -28.30
CA LEU A 92 -16.37 13.11 -28.72
C LEU A 92 -16.05 12.25 -27.49
N THR A 93 -16.27 10.95 -27.63
CA THR A 93 -15.91 9.97 -26.60
C THR A 93 -15.15 8.80 -27.20
N ARG A 94 -14.19 8.25 -26.44
CA ARG A 94 -13.44 7.06 -26.82
C ARG A 94 -13.21 6.16 -25.61
N ASN A 95 -13.44 4.85 -25.74
CA ASN A 95 -13.28 3.85 -24.68
C ASN A 95 -14.06 4.16 -23.38
N THR A 96 -15.17 4.89 -23.50
CA THR A 96 -16.02 5.30 -22.38
C THR A 96 -17.23 4.37 -22.26
N ASP A 97 -17.85 4.34 -21.06
CA ASP A 97 -19.13 3.66 -20.89
C ASP A 97 -20.25 4.48 -21.52
N THR A 98 -20.76 4.01 -22.67
CA THR A 98 -21.82 4.67 -23.44
C THR A 98 -23.16 4.77 -22.72
N ASN A 99 -23.38 4.03 -21.62
CA ASN A 99 -24.58 4.16 -20.81
C ASN A 99 -24.53 5.41 -19.92
N GLN A 100 -23.35 5.81 -19.49
CA GLN A 100 -23.15 6.93 -18.57
C GLN A 100 -22.73 8.21 -19.31
N ILE A 101 -21.97 8.09 -20.39
CA ILE A 101 -21.37 9.19 -21.13
C ILE A 101 -21.90 9.21 -22.55
N LYS A 102 -22.57 10.32 -22.94
CA LYS A 102 -23.15 10.51 -24.28
C LYS A 102 -22.73 11.84 -24.87
N GLU A 103 -22.40 11.83 -26.15
CA GLU A 103 -22.13 13.05 -26.93
C GLU A 103 -23.34 13.97 -26.92
N GLY A 104 -23.09 15.27 -26.93
CA GLY A 104 -24.10 16.30 -26.85
C GLY A 104 -24.64 16.62 -25.45
N ARG A 105 -24.18 15.92 -24.40
CA ARG A 105 -24.50 16.23 -23.02
C ARG A 105 -23.38 16.99 -22.33
N VAL A 106 -23.73 17.74 -21.29
CA VAL A 106 -22.74 18.42 -20.44
C VAL A 106 -22.07 17.40 -19.54
N LEU A 107 -20.76 17.49 -19.40
CA LEU A 107 -19.98 16.68 -18.45
C LEU A 107 -20.19 17.22 -17.04
N GLU A 108 -20.95 16.51 -16.22
CA GLU A 108 -21.33 16.95 -14.87
C GLU A 108 -21.44 15.79 -13.87
N GLY A 109 -21.62 16.13 -12.60
CA GLY A 109 -21.90 15.18 -11.53
C GLY A 109 -20.78 14.14 -11.34
N LYS A 110 -21.18 12.86 -11.23
CA LYS A 110 -20.25 11.75 -11.01
C LYS A 110 -19.26 11.56 -12.16
N ALA A 111 -19.72 11.77 -13.40
CA ALA A 111 -18.85 11.64 -14.57
C ALA A 111 -17.75 12.70 -14.56
N LEU A 112 -18.06 13.95 -14.25
CA LEU A 112 -17.06 15.01 -14.10
C LEU A 112 -16.04 14.64 -12.99
N GLN A 113 -16.49 14.16 -11.85
CA GLN A 113 -15.62 13.76 -10.75
C GLN A 113 -14.65 12.63 -11.17
N GLU A 114 -15.14 11.61 -11.88
CA GLU A 114 -14.30 10.49 -12.36
C GLU A 114 -13.26 10.95 -13.38
N TYR A 115 -13.59 11.88 -14.28
CA TYR A 115 -12.69 12.37 -15.32
C TYR A 115 -11.85 13.57 -14.89
N SER A 116 -12.04 14.11 -13.69
CA SER A 116 -11.24 15.20 -13.10
C SER A 116 -10.12 14.71 -12.18
N GLN A 117 -9.79 13.43 -12.21
CA GLN A 117 -8.63 12.87 -11.47
C GLN A 117 -7.30 13.47 -11.95
N TYR A 118 -7.25 13.82 -13.22
CA TYR A 118 -6.14 14.52 -13.85
C TYR A 118 -6.61 15.87 -14.39
N PRO A 119 -5.73 16.90 -14.41
CA PRO A 119 -6.08 18.17 -15.05
C PRO A 119 -6.33 17.91 -16.55
N PRO A 120 -7.40 18.50 -17.13
CA PRO A 120 -7.70 18.34 -18.54
C PRO A 120 -6.59 18.92 -19.41
N ILE A 121 -6.43 18.37 -20.60
CA ILE A 121 -5.50 18.89 -21.62
C ILE A 121 -6.29 19.88 -22.48
N ALA A 122 -5.88 21.14 -22.43
CA ALA A 122 -6.50 22.17 -23.26
C ALA A 122 -5.94 22.12 -24.69
N VAL A 123 -6.82 22.08 -25.66
CA VAL A 123 -6.49 22.09 -27.09
C VAL A 123 -7.12 23.31 -27.73
N ALA A 124 -6.28 24.28 -28.08
CA ALA A 124 -6.73 25.49 -28.72
C ALA A 124 -6.67 25.36 -30.27
N TYR A 125 -7.74 25.72 -30.95
CA TYR A 125 -7.76 25.83 -32.41
C TYR A 125 -8.55 27.07 -32.84
N GLU A 126 -7.98 27.86 -33.73
CA GLU A 126 -8.52 29.14 -34.22
C GLU A 126 -9.04 30.07 -33.11
N LYS A 127 -10.35 30.03 -32.86
CA LYS A 127 -11.05 30.90 -31.87
C LYS A 127 -11.63 30.12 -30.69
N ASP A 128 -11.48 28.79 -30.65
CA ASP A 128 -12.07 27.94 -29.64
C ASP A 128 -11.00 27.10 -28.90
N THR A 129 -11.39 26.64 -27.72
CA THR A 129 -10.56 25.77 -26.91
C THR A 129 -11.40 24.60 -26.44
N ASP A 130 -11.01 23.41 -26.80
CA ASP A 130 -11.59 22.17 -26.30
C ASP A 130 -10.79 21.64 -25.10
N GLN A 131 -11.47 20.93 -24.24
CA GLN A 131 -10.87 20.30 -23.06
C GLN A 131 -10.91 18.79 -23.25
N ILE A 132 -9.75 18.15 -23.11
CA ILE A 132 -9.64 16.70 -23.17
C ILE A 132 -9.49 16.16 -21.76
N TYR A 133 -10.49 15.41 -21.35
CA TYR A 133 -10.52 14.69 -20.10
C TYR A 133 -10.17 13.23 -20.34
N TYR A 134 -9.44 12.62 -19.42
CA TYR A 134 -9.09 11.20 -19.46
C TYR A 134 -9.03 10.62 -18.06
N LYS A 135 -9.15 9.31 -17.96
CA LYS A 135 -8.95 8.56 -16.72
C LYS A 135 -8.10 7.34 -16.98
N ASP A 136 -7.62 6.72 -15.91
CA ASP A 136 -6.82 5.50 -15.97
C ASP A 136 -7.48 4.45 -16.87
N SER A 137 -6.67 3.76 -17.68
CA SER A 137 -7.17 2.61 -18.42
C SER A 137 -7.69 1.53 -17.48
N LYS A 138 -8.59 0.68 -17.98
CA LYS A 138 -9.12 -0.41 -17.15
C LYS A 138 -8.00 -1.32 -16.62
N ILE A 139 -7.01 -1.64 -17.43
CA ILE A 139 -5.87 -2.48 -17.05
C ILE A 139 -5.09 -1.82 -15.91
N PHE A 140 -4.81 -0.52 -16.02
CA PHE A 140 -4.09 0.23 -15.00
C PHE A 140 -4.90 0.33 -13.70
N SER A 141 -6.21 0.62 -13.80
CA SER A 141 -7.12 0.68 -12.66
C SER A 141 -7.22 -0.67 -11.93
N ASP A 142 -7.40 -1.77 -12.67
CA ASP A 142 -7.48 -3.13 -12.11
C ASP A 142 -6.16 -3.51 -11.42
N LEU A 143 -5.03 -3.17 -12.02
CA LEU A 143 -3.71 -3.41 -11.44
C LEU A 143 -3.50 -2.61 -10.15
N LYS A 144 -3.94 -1.34 -10.11
CA LYS A 144 -3.89 -0.48 -8.92
C LYS A 144 -4.72 -1.06 -7.76
N ILE A 145 -5.94 -1.53 -8.05
CA ILE A 145 -6.80 -2.20 -7.07
C ILE A 145 -6.13 -3.47 -6.55
N PHE A 146 -5.63 -4.33 -7.45
CA PHE A 146 -4.94 -5.56 -7.08
C PHE A 146 -3.77 -5.31 -6.13
N LEU A 147 -2.93 -4.32 -6.42
CA LEU A 147 -1.76 -4.03 -5.61
C LEU A 147 -2.10 -3.37 -4.27
N THR A 148 -3.15 -2.54 -4.23
CA THR A 148 -3.66 -2.01 -2.97
C THR A 148 -4.17 -3.15 -2.07
N GLN A 149 -4.92 -4.10 -2.63
CA GLN A 149 -5.41 -5.28 -1.91
C GLN A 149 -4.25 -6.20 -1.48
N PHE A 150 -3.28 -6.42 -2.36
CA PHE A 150 -2.10 -7.21 -2.07
C PHE A 150 -1.28 -6.60 -0.93
N SER A 151 -1.07 -5.27 -0.93
CA SER A 151 -0.38 -4.56 0.14
C SER A 151 -1.10 -4.67 1.48
N ALA A 152 -2.44 -4.51 1.49
CA ALA A 152 -3.25 -4.64 2.70
C ALA A 152 -3.24 -6.08 3.24
N SER A 153 -3.44 -7.07 2.38
CA SER A 153 -3.38 -8.50 2.72
C SER A 153 -2.03 -8.90 3.29
N PHE A 154 -0.96 -8.37 2.70
CA PHE A 154 0.40 -8.60 3.17
C PHE A 154 0.64 -8.11 4.60
N LEU A 155 0.17 -6.90 4.94
CA LEU A 155 0.34 -6.37 6.30
C LEU A 155 -0.36 -7.25 7.34
N SER A 156 -1.58 -7.71 7.03
CA SER A 156 -2.31 -8.63 7.91
C SER A 156 -1.60 -9.99 8.06
N GLU A 157 -1.06 -10.55 6.97
CA GLU A 157 -0.31 -11.81 7.01
C GLU A 157 0.97 -11.70 7.85
N VAL A 158 1.69 -10.58 7.75
CA VAL A 158 2.90 -10.31 8.53
C VAL A 158 2.64 -10.39 10.04
N VAL A 159 1.51 -9.84 10.47
CA VAL A 159 1.16 -9.78 11.90
C VAL A 159 0.57 -11.10 12.38
N SER A 160 -0.30 -11.73 11.60
CA SER A 160 -1.01 -12.96 12.01
C SER A 160 -0.16 -14.22 11.93
N ASN A 161 0.81 -14.32 11.03
CA ASN A 161 1.68 -15.49 10.93
C ASN A 161 2.75 -15.58 12.02
N ASN A 162 2.90 -14.56 12.85
CA ASN A 162 3.82 -14.59 13.98
C ASN A 162 3.13 -15.15 15.22
N SER A 163 2.86 -16.47 15.22
CA SER A 163 2.03 -17.16 16.20
C SER A 163 2.60 -17.23 17.63
N SER A 164 3.85 -16.81 17.85
CA SER A 164 4.51 -16.96 19.15
C SER A 164 4.94 -15.65 19.80
N LEU A 165 5.10 -14.56 19.04
CA LEU A 165 5.59 -13.29 19.55
C LEU A 165 4.48 -12.24 19.61
N PRO A 166 4.39 -11.45 20.68
CA PRO A 166 3.53 -10.26 20.70
C PRO A 166 4.10 -9.19 19.77
N VAL A 167 3.32 -8.80 18.77
CA VAL A 167 3.69 -7.84 17.72
C VAL A 167 2.64 -6.76 17.60
N LEU A 168 3.07 -5.51 17.44
CA LEU A 168 2.22 -4.34 17.23
C LEU A 168 2.70 -3.58 16.00
N LEU A 169 1.81 -3.40 15.04
CA LEU A 169 2.04 -2.56 13.87
C LEU A 169 1.31 -1.23 14.05
N VAL A 170 2.03 -0.13 13.93
CA VAL A 170 1.46 1.22 14.06
C VAL A 170 1.85 2.11 12.88
N ASP A 171 1.03 3.15 12.64
CA ASP A 171 1.37 4.24 11.71
C ASP A 171 2.32 5.28 12.35
N GLY A 172 2.70 6.29 11.57
CA GLY A 172 3.56 7.39 12.04
C GLY A 172 2.98 8.22 13.20
N ASN A 173 1.68 8.10 13.48
CA ASN A 173 0.98 8.75 14.59
C ASN A 173 0.73 7.79 15.77
N HIS A 174 1.40 6.64 15.81
CA HIS A 174 1.22 5.58 16.79
C HIS A 174 -0.20 4.99 16.85
N ARG A 175 -1.00 5.11 15.79
CA ARG A 175 -2.28 4.43 15.70
C ARG A 175 -2.06 2.98 15.33
N VAL A 176 -2.72 2.08 16.05
CA VAL A 176 -2.63 0.64 15.80
C VAL A 176 -3.28 0.32 14.46
N ILE A 177 -2.50 -0.27 13.56
CA ILE A 177 -2.96 -0.78 12.27
C ILE A 177 -3.35 -2.24 12.44
N ASP A 178 -2.48 -3.03 13.09
CA ASP A 178 -2.70 -4.45 13.31
C ASP A 178 -1.90 -4.95 14.53
N LYS A 179 -2.25 -6.12 15.07
CA LYS A 179 -1.60 -6.72 16.24
C LYS A 179 -1.59 -8.24 16.19
N GLY A 180 -0.55 -8.84 16.73
CA GLY A 180 -0.44 -10.30 16.95
C GLY A 180 -0.11 -10.61 18.40
N ASN A 181 -0.82 -11.55 19.03
CA ASN A 181 -0.59 -12.01 20.41
C ASN A 181 -0.58 -10.87 21.46
N ILE A 182 -1.41 -9.85 21.29
CA ILE A 182 -1.62 -8.74 22.22
C ILE A 182 -3.10 -8.71 22.56
N GLU A 183 -3.41 -8.62 23.86
CA GLU A 183 -4.79 -8.53 24.32
C GLU A 183 -5.43 -7.17 24.00
N GLU A 184 -6.75 -7.17 23.73
CA GLU A 184 -7.50 -5.93 23.49
C GLU A 184 -7.37 -4.93 24.65
N SER A 185 -7.26 -5.43 25.88
CA SER A 185 -7.07 -4.64 27.08
C SER A 185 -5.77 -3.83 27.07
N GLU A 186 -4.70 -4.33 26.44
CA GLU A 186 -3.39 -3.66 26.36
C GLU A 186 -3.38 -2.49 25.35
N ILE A 187 -4.37 -2.43 24.45
CA ILE A 187 -4.49 -1.40 23.42
C ILE A 187 -5.83 -0.63 23.44
N ALA A 188 -6.58 -0.75 24.54
CA ALA A 188 -7.92 -0.18 24.67
C ALA A 188 -7.98 1.36 24.50
N ASN A 189 -6.87 2.06 24.70
CA ASN A 189 -6.75 3.49 24.49
C ASN A 189 -5.31 3.89 24.11
N SER A 190 -5.16 5.11 23.59
CA SER A 190 -3.86 5.62 23.13
C SER A 190 -2.78 5.66 24.22
N ALA A 191 -3.13 5.90 25.48
CA ALA A 191 -2.17 5.94 26.59
C ALA A 191 -1.60 4.54 26.89
N LEU A 192 -2.42 3.49 26.75
CA LEU A 192 -1.97 2.10 26.91
C LEU A 192 -1.10 1.66 25.73
N VAL A 193 -1.48 2.05 24.51
CA VAL A 193 -0.67 1.80 23.31
C VAL A 193 0.72 2.43 23.47
N GLU A 194 0.80 3.68 23.92
CA GLU A 194 2.08 4.37 24.11
C GLU A 194 2.96 3.68 25.16
N LYS A 195 2.37 3.25 26.29
CA LYS A 195 3.09 2.46 27.32
C LYS A 195 3.59 1.12 26.77
N LEU A 196 2.79 0.46 25.93
CA LEU A 196 3.15 -0.79 25.32
C LEU A 196 4.31 -0.59 24.31
N ILE A 197 4.25 0.44 23.48
CA ILE A 197 5.31 0.84 22.56
C ILE A 197 6.61 1.09 23.31
N GLN A 198 6.58 1.88 24.39
CA GLN A 198 7.77 2.16 25.20
C GLN A 198 8.36 0.89 25.82
N LYS A 199 7.51 -0.04 26.29
CA LYS A 199 7.95 -1.32 26.84
C LYS A 199 8.62 -2.18 25.77
N MET A 200 7.99 -2.31 24.59
CA MET A 200 8.52 -3.09 23.46
C MET A 200 9.85 -2.50 22.95
N SER A 201 9.95 -1.18 22.83
CA SER A 201 11.16 -0.48 22.38
C SER A 201 12.35 -0.63 23.33
N ARG A 202 12.10 -0.88 24.61
CA ARG A 202 13.17 -1.16 25.60
C ARG A 202 13.68 -2.59 25.51
N GLU A 203 12.82 -3.51 25.07
CA GLU A 203 13.18 -4.93 24.93
C GLU A 203 13.87 -5.19 23.60
N ASN A 204 13.37 -4.61 22.51
CA ASN A 204 13.87 -4.85 21.16
C ASN A 204 13.83 -3.59 20.30
N GLN A 205 14.74 -3.49 19.35
CA GLN A 205 14.72 -2.37 18.40
C GLN A 205 13.51 -2.48 17.46
N PRO A 206 12.70 -1.40 17.31
CA PRO A 206 11.57 -1.40 16.41
C PRO A 206 12.02 -1.49 14.94
N ILE A 207 11.20 -2.12 14.11
CA ILE A 207 11.45 -2.28 12.69
C ILE A 207 10.60 -1.26 11.94
N LYS A 208 11.26 -0.35 11.23
CA LYS A 208 10.59 0.64 10.38
C LYS A 208 10.35 0.06 8.99
N ILE A 209 9.15 0.29 8.46
CA ILE A 209 8.72 -0.16 7.14
C ILE A 209 8.23 1.06 6.37
N ASP A 210 8.80 1.27 5.19
CA ASP A 210 8.30 2.21 4.19
C ASP A 210 7.55 1.42 3.11
N LEU A 211 6.23 1.60 3.04
CA LEU A 211 5.38 0.94 2.05
C LEU A 211 5.20 1.76 0.78
N GLY A 212 5.87 2.91 0.67
CA GLY A 212 5.77 3.77 -0.51
C GLY A 212 4.50 4.65 -0.55
N ASP A 213 3.65 4.58 0.46
CA ASP A 213 2.45 5.41 0.62
C ASP A 213 2.75 6.78 1.28
N GLY A 214 4.04 7.09 1.48
CA GLY A 214 4.51 8.30 2.17
C GLY A 214 4.30 8.27 3.68
N MET A 215 3.81 7.18 4.24
CA MET A 215 3.61 7.00 5.68
C MET A 215 4.56 5.93 6.22
N GLU A 216 5.47 6.34 7.09
CA GLU A 216 6.32 5.42 7.83
C GLU A 216 5.46 4.57 8.78
N LYS A 217 5.59 3.25 8.69
CA LYS A 217 4.95 2.29 9.60
C LYS A 217 6.02 1.62 10.45
N THR A 218 5.69 1.34 11.69
CA THR A 218 6.67 0.76 12.63
C THR A 218 6.10 -0.49 13.28
N ILE A 219 6.92 -1.54 13.29
CA ILE A 219 6.64 -2.80 13.98
C ILE A 219 7.38 -2.81 15.30
N TYR A 220 6.64 -2.94 16.37
CA TYR A 220 7.15 -3.20 17.70
C TYR A 220 6.90 -4.66 18.08
N TYR A 221 7.82 -5.28 18.80
CA TYR A 221 7.69 -6.66 19.25
C TYR A 221 8.37 -6.85 20.61
N LYS A 222 7.90 -7.82 21.39
CA LYS A 222 8.49 -8.23 22.65
C LYS A 222 8.79 -9.74 22.65
N ASN A 223 9.66 -10.17 23.55
CA ASN A 223 10.01 -11.57 23.72
C ASN A 223 8.78 -12.41 24.06
N SER A 224 8.78 -13.67 23.66
CA SER A 224 7.69 -14.58 23.98
C SER A 224 7.55 -14.82 25.49
N ALA A 225 6.33 -15.18 25.92
CA ALA A 225 6.07 -15.54 27.31
C ALA A 225 6.95 -16.71 27.78
N LEU A 226 7.32 -17.62 26.87
CA LEU A 226 8.20 -18.76 27.15
C LEU A 226 9.61 -18.33 27.60
N ILE A 227 10.21 -17.33 26.97
CA ILE A 227 11.52 -16.81 27.38
C ILE A 227 11.44 -16.22 28.76
N ASN A 228 10.38 -15.46 29.07
CA ASN A 228 10.21 -14.88 30.38
C ASN A 228 10.00 -15.94 31.46
N GLN A 229 9.29 -17.03 31.17
CA GLN A 229 9.14 -18.15 32.09
C GLN A 229 10.47 -18.90 32.32
N LEU A 230 11.23 -19.15 31.27
CA LEU A 230 12.54 -19.82 31.35
C LEU A 230 13.57 -19.03 32.16
N LYS A 231 13.45 -17.74 32.24
CA LYS A 231 14.30 -16.86 33.06
C LYS A 231 14.16 -17.18 34.57
N TYR A 232 12.98 -17.61 35.00
CA TYR A 232 12.70 -17.98 36.40
C TYR A 232 12.95 -19.47 36.70
N TYR A 233 13.15 -20.30 35.68
CA TYR A 233 13.36 -21.75 35.86
C TYR A 233 14.49 -22.12 36.82
N PRO A 234 15.68 -21.47 36.82
CA PRO A 234 16.73 -21.76 37.79
C PRO A 234 16.32 -21.50 39.25
N TRP A 235 15.52 -20.46 39.48
CA TRP A 235 15.02 -20.13 40.83
C TRP A 235 14.00 -21.15 41.32
N ILE A 236 13.12 -21.62 40.42
CA ILE A 236 12.15 -22.68 40.74
C ILE A 236 12.87 -23.95 41.09
N LEU A 237 13.91 -24.32 40.33
CA LEU A 237 14.71 -25.50 40.58
C LEU A 237 15.48 -25.43 41.95
N LEU A 238 16.01 -24.25 42.27
CA LEU A 238 16.64 -23.99 43.58
C LEU A 238 15.63 -24.10 44.75
N CYS A 239 14.42 -23.61 44.57
CA CYS A 239 13.36 -23.76 45.57
C CYS A 239 13.00 -25.24 45.81
N ILE A 240 12.84 -26.01 44.73
CA ILE A 240 12.55 -27.47 44.80
C ILE A 240 13.68 -28.21 45.52
N ILE A 241 14.94 -27.92 45.16
CA ILE A 241 16.11 -28.53 45.81
C ILE A 241 16.16 -28.16 47.30
N GLY A 242 15.87 -26.89 47.64
CA GLY A 242 15.79 -26.41 48.98
C GLY A 242 14.71 -27.13 49.81
N GLU A 243 13.50 -27.32 49.25
CA GLU A 243 12.45 -28.12 49.89
C GLU A 243 12.88 -29.59 50.12
N PHE A 244 13.50 -30.22 49.15
CA PHE A 244 13.99 -31.58 49.34
C PHE A 244 15.06 -31.66 50.47
N LEU A 245 15.98 -30.71 50.52
CA LEU A 245 17.00 -30.66 51.58
C LEU A 245 16.39 -30.40 52.95
N PHE A 246 15.37 -29.56 53.01
CA PHE A 246 14.63 -29.26 54.25
C PHE A 246 13.89 -30.50 54.77
N ILE A 247 13.18 -31.20 53.88
CA ILE A 247 12.48 -32.46 54.24
C ILE A 247 13.48 -33.52 54.69
N ALA A 248 14.60 -33.66 53.99
CA ALA A 248 15.66 -34.62 54.38
C ALA A 248 16.25 -34.29 55.77
N TYR A 249 16.47 -33.00 56.06
CA TYR A 249 16.98 -32.56 57.35
C TYR A 249 16.04 -32.85 58.53
N TYR A 250 14.72 -32.76 58.33
CA TYR A 250 13.72 -33.04 59.37
C TYR A 250 13.29 -34.51 59.46
N ALA A 251 13.61 -35.33 58.44
CA ALA A 251 13.26 -36.73 58.40
C ALA A 251 14.37 -37.63 59.00
N PHE A 252 15.56 -37.09 59.18
CA PHE A 252 16.72 -37.75 59.84
C PHE A 252 17.13 -37.00 61.09
#